data_32840525b3aae18d5688316039884ba5
#
_entry.id   32840525b3aae18d5688316039884ba5
#
_cell.length_a   1.000
_cell.length_b   1.000
_cell.length_c   1.000
_cell.angle_alpha   90.00
_cell.angle_beta   90.00
_cell.angle_gamma   90.00
#
_symmetry.space_group_name_H-M   'P 1'
#
loop_
_entity.id
_entity.type
_entity.pdbx_description
1 polymer ?
#
loop_
_entity_poly.entity_id
_entity_poly.type
_entity_poly.pdbx_seq_one_letter_code
_entity_poly.pdbx_strand_id
1 'polypeptide(L)'
;MSTYEITRMTRDEIELALRWAAREGWNPGLHDADAFSTIDSQGFFVGKLDGMPIAVGSALAYDDTFGFCGFYIVAPEYRQSGYGLKLTHARLEYMNDRNVGLDGVIDMSEKYARLGYKTSHISTRYVHTPKEAVNV
;
A
#
# COMPACT_ATOMS: atom_id res chain seq x y z
N MET A 1 2.36 27.31 9.59
CA MET A 1 2.23 25.92 10.08
C MET A 1 1.88 25.00 8.94
N SER A 2 2.53 23.85 8.92
CA SER A 2 2.26 22.84 7.89
C SER A 2 0.92 22.16 8.11
N THR A 3 0.19 21.93 7.03
CA THR A 3 -1.09 21.23 7.05
C THR A 3 -0.96 19.87 6.41
N TYR A 4 -1.32 18.83 7.14
CA TYR A 4 -1.35 17.46 6.64
C TYR A 4 -2.78 17.01 6.42
N GLU A 5 -3.10 16.62 5.20
CA GLU A 5 -4.43 16.17 4.79
C GLU A 5 -4.38 14.79 4.18
N ILE A 6 -5.38 13.98 4.49
CA ILE A 6 -5.55 12.65 3.89
C ILE A 6 -6.77 12.69 3.00
N THR A 7 -6.57 12.38 1.72
CA THR A 7 -7.63 12.42 0.71
C THR A 7 -7.63 11.13 -0.11
N ARG A 8 -8.71 10.90 -0.87
CA ARG A 8 -8.71 9.85 -1.89
C ARG A 8 -7.81 10.27 -3.04
N MET A 9 -7.12 9.29 -3.65
CA MET A 9 -6.24 9.54 -4.78
C MET A 9 -7.02 9.84 -6.06
N THR A 10 -6.51 10.80 -6.84
CA THR A 10 -6.82 10.91 -8.26
C THR A 10 -6.13 9.79 -9.04
N ARG A 11 -6.49 9.60 -10.30
CA ARG A 11 -5.83 8.61 -11.15
C ARG A 11 -4.32 8.84 -11.23
N ASP A 12 -3.89 10.09 -11.40
CA ASP A 12 -2.47 10.43 -11.46
C ASP A 12 -1.74 10.11 -10.15
N GLU A 13 -2.42 10.26 -9.03
CA GLU A 13 -1.86 9.91 -7.72
C GLU A 13 -1.75 8.39 -7.53
N ILE A 14 -2.66 7.61 -8.10
CA ILE A 14 -2.54 6.15 -8.13
C ILE A 14 -1.30 5.74 -8.93
N GLU A 15 -1.08 6.36 -10.09
CA GLU A 15 0.13 6.13 -10.87
C GLU A 15 1.40 6.52 -10.09
N LEU A 16 1.35 7.61 -9.32
CA LEU A 16 2.44 8.00 -8.43
C LEU A 16 2.75 6.91 -7.39
N ALA A 17 1.71 6.35 -6.77
CA ALA A 17 1.87 5.28 -5.79
C ALA A 17 2.54 4.04 -6.41
N LEU A 18 2.18 3.69 -7.64
CA LEU A 18 2.82 2.60 -8.37
C LEU A 18 4.28 2.87 -8.67
N ARG A 19 4.62 4.10 -9.05
CA ARG A 19 6.03 4.48 -9.23
C ARG A 19 6.82 4.37 -7.93
N TRP A 20 6.23 4.76 -6.80
CA TRP A 20 6.86 4.62 -5.50
C TRP A 20 7.06 3.14 -5.13
N ALA A 21 6.08 2.29 -5.39
CA ALA A 21 6.20 0.85 -5.19
C ALA A 21 7.33 0.25 -6.03
N ALA A 22 7.46 0.67 -7.28
CA ALA A 22 8.56 0.24 -8.15
C ALA A 22 9.94 0.65 -7.58
N ARG A 23 10.05 1.87 -7.03
CA ARG A 23 11.29 2.34 -6.38
C ARG A 23 11.66 1.54 -5.13
N GLU A 24 10.65 1.02 -4.41
CA GLU A 24 10.88 0.13 -3.26
C GLU A 24 11.30 -1.29 -3.68
N GLY A 25 11.32 -1.58 -4.99
CA GLY A 25 11.65 -2.90 -5.50
C GLY A 25 10.51 -3.91 -5.46
N TRP A 26 9.27 -3.44 -5.27
CA TRP A 26 8.10 -4.32 -5.11
C TRP A 26 7.59 -4.90 -6.43
N ASN A 27 8.08 -4.38 -7.56
CA ASN A 27 7.75 -4.86 -8.90
C ASN A 27 6.24 -4.95 -9.15
N PRO A 28 5.49 -3.82 -9.07
CA PRO A 28 4.05 -3.83 -9.32
C PRO A 28 3.74 -4.19 -10.76
N GLY A 29 2.55 -4.75 -11.00
CA GLY A 29 2.08 -5.09 -12.34
C GLY A 29 1.79 -3.85 -13.18
N LEU A 30 1.99 -3.97 -14.48
CA LEU A 30 1.79 -2.87 -15.44
C LEU A 30 0.35 -2.33 -15.43
N HIS A 31 -0.62 -3.16 -15.08
CA HIS A 31 -2.04 -2.81 -15.09
C HIS A 31 -2.68 -2.80 -13.70
N ASP A 32 -1.88 -2.77 -12.64
CA ASP A 32 -2.39 -2.82 -11.27
C ASP A 32 -3.31 -1.65 -10.95
N ALA A 33 -3.01 -0.45 -11.44
CA ALA A 33 -3.87 0.70 -11.22
C ALA A 33 -5.28 0.47 -11.76
N ASP A 34 -5.40 -0.08 -12.97
CA ASP A 34 -6.69 -0.37 -13.58
C ASP A 34 -7.41 -1.50 -12.84
N ALA A 35 -6.69 -2.59 -12.56
CA ALA A 35 -7.27 -3.76 -11.90
C ALA A 35 -7.82 -3.43 -10.51
N PHE A 36 -7.02 -2.77 -9.68
CA PHE A 36 -7.42 -2.44 -8.31
C PHE A 36 -8.50 -1.36 -8.26
N SER A 37 -8.45 -0.38 -9.18
CA SER A 37 -9.51 0.64 -9.25
C SER A 37 -10.86 0.05 -9.63
N THR A 38 -10.87 -1.05 -10.37
CA THR A 38 -12.09 -1.78 -10.70
C THR A 38 -12.70 -2.46 -9.48
N ILE A 39 -11.85 -2.94 -8.56
CA ILE A 39 -12.31 -3.56 -7.31
C ILE A 39 -12.92 -2.51 -6.40
N ASP A 40 -12.19 -1.43 -6.15
CA ASP A 40 -12.66 -0.35 -5.27
C ASP A 40 -11.94 0.97 -5.61
N SER A 41 -12.59 1.83 -6.35
CA SER A 41 -12.05 3.15 -6.74
C SER A 41 -11.85 4.09 -5.56
N GLN A 42 -12.51 3.84 -4.41
CA GLN A 42 -12.44 4.68 -3.21
C GLN A 42 -11.41 4.22 -2.20
N GLY A 43 -10.70 3.13 -2.50
CA GLY A 43 -9.76 2.51 -1.58
C GLY A 43 -8.32 3.03 -1.66
N PHE A 44 -8.05 4.08 -2.40
CA PHE A 44 -6.70 4.64 -2.54
C PHE A 44 -6.59 5.96 -1.80
N PHE A 45 -5.65 6.03 -0.87
CA PHE A 45 -5.46 7.17 0.02
C PHE A 45 -4.09 7.79 -0.17
N VAL A 46 -4.04 9.12 -0.11
CA VAL A 46 -2.81 9.89 -0.16
C VAL A 46 -2.78 10.88 1.00
N GLY A 47 -1.65 10.94 1.68
CA GLY A 47 -1.37 11.97 2.68
C GLY A 47 -0.53 13.07 2.05
N LYS A 48 -1.03 14.29 2.11
CA LYS A 48 -0.39 15.48 1.53
C LYS A 48 0.02 16.45 2.62
N LEU A 49 1.28 16.85 2.60
CA LEU A 49 1.79 17.92 3.45
C LEU A 49 1.89 19.19 2.62
N ASP A 50 1.11 20.19 2.99
CA ASP A 50 1.01 21.46 2.25
C ASP A 50 0.73 21.22 0.75
N GLY A 51 -0.14 20.27 0.45
CA GLY A 51 -0.54 19.92 -0.93
C GLY A 51 0.38 18.94 -1.65
N MET A 52 1.52 18.58 -1.07
CA MET A 52 2.49 17.66 -1.68
C MET A 52 2.31 16.23 -1.15
N PRO A 53 2.16 15.23 -2.02
CA PRO A 53 2.08 13.84 -1.57
C PRO A 53 3.35 13.39 -0.85
N ILE A 54 3.20 12.90 0.39
CA ILE A 54 4.30 12.36 1.19
C ILE A 54 4.05 10.94 1.69
N ALA A 55 2.80 10.47 1.60
CA ALA A 55 2.44 9.13 2.02
C ALA A 55 1.32 8.59 1.13
N VAL A 56 1.37 7.32 0.81
CA VAL A 56 0.36 6.63 0.01
C VAL A 56 -0.01 5.31 0.67
N GLY A 57 -1.21 4.82 0.39
CA GLY A 57 -1.64 3.51 0.85
C GLY A 57 -3.01 3.17 0.31
N SER A 58 -3.27 1.90 0.10
CA SER A 58 -4.58 1.43 -0.31
C SER A 58 -5.25 0.61 0.78
N ALA A 59 -6.57 0.60 0.75
CA ALA A 59 -7.42 -0.25 1.54
C ALA A 59 -8.65 -0.56 0.68
N LEU A 60 -8.60 -1.66 -0.04
CA LEU A 60 -9.63 -2.03 -0.99
C LEU A 60 -10.70 -2.85 -0.31
N ALA A 61 -11.94 -2.39 -0.37
CA ALA A 61 -13.10 -3.16 0.08
C ALA A 61 -13.54 -4.09 -1.05
N TYR A 62 -13.36 -5.39 -0.86
CA TYR A 62 -13.80 -6.38 -1.82
C TYR A 62 -15.31 -6.64 -1.71
N ASP A 63 -15.78 -6.65 -0.49
CA ASP A 63 -17.21 -6.73 -0.17
C ASP A 63 -17.45 -6.18 1.25
N ASP A 64 -18.60 -6.44 1.84
CA ASP A 64 -18.94 -5.95 3.18
C ASP A 64 -18.19 -6.66 4.30
N THR A 65 -17.52 -7.77 4.01
CA THR A 65 -16.88 -8.63 5.01
C THR A 65 -15.37 -8.67 4.93
N PHE A 66 -14.79 -8.31 3.78
CA PHE A 66 -13.35 -8.46 3.54
C PHE A 66 -12.76 -7.26 2.80
N GLY A 67 -11.57 -6.88 3.20
CA GLY A 67 -10.75 -5.87 2.53
C GLY A 67 -9.27 -6.22 2.57
N PHE A 68 -8.50 -5.54 1.74
CA PHE A 68 -7.06 -5.78 1.63
C PHE A 68 -6.31 -4.46 1.55
N CYS A 69 -5.29 -4.31 2.40
CA CYS A 69 -4.43 -3.13 2.43
C CYS A 69 -3.13 -3.37 1.69
N GLY A 70 -2.67 -2.35 0.96
CA GLY A 70 -1.42 -2.43 0.21
C GLY A 70 -0.87 -1.06 -0.14
N PHE A 71 0.18 -1.05 -0.93
CA PHE A 71 0.86 0.16 -1.43
C PHE A 71 1.20 1.19 -0.34
N TYR A 72 1.43 0.76 0.89
CA TYR A 72 1.72 1.66 2.00
C TYR A 72 3.19 2.09 1.96
N ILE A 73 3.42 3.34 1.62
CA ILE A 73 4.75 3.93 1.52
C ILE A 73 4.71 5.35 2.06
N VAL A 74 5.64 5.67 2.94
CA VAL A 74 5.91 7.05 3.37
C VAL A 74 7.22 7.47 2.71
N ALA A 75 7.24 8.66 2.13
CA ALA A 75 8.48 9.20 1.54
C ALA A 75 9.59 9.24 2.60
N PRO A 76 10.83 8.82 2.25
CA PRO A 76 11.89 8.61 3.24
C PRO A 76 12.13 9.78 4.19
N GLU A 77 12.05 11.02 3.68
CA GLU A 77 12.29 12.25 4.44
C GLU A 77 11.23 12.49 5.54
N TYR A 78 10.08 11.84 5.42
CA TYR A 78 8.93 12.05 6.32
C TYR A 78 8.63 10.85 7.18
N ARG A 79 9.49 9.83 7.17
CA ARG A 79 9.32 8.62 7.98
C ARG A 79 9.55 8.93 9.46
N GLN A 80 8.92 8.12 10.33
CA GLN A 80 9.03 8.21 11.78
C GLN A 80 8.52 9.53 12.38
N SER A 81 7.62 10.23 11.67
CA SER A 81 7.02 11.50 12.09
C SER A 81 5.51 11.41 12.35
N GLY A 82 4.93 10.21 12.29
CA GLY A 82 3.51 9.99 12.57
C GLY A 82 2.58 10.15 11.38
N TYR A 83 3.05 10.59 10.23
CA TYR A 83 2.21 10.78 9.03
C TYR A 83 1.64 9.45 8.53
N GLY A 84 2.48 8.42 8.48
CA GLY A 84 2.05 7.09 8.06
C GLY A 84 1.03 6.48 8.99
N LEU A 85 1.16 6.69 10.29
CA LEU A 85 0.20 6.19 11.28
C LEU A 85 -1.18 6.84 11.09
N LYS A 86 -1.22 8.14 10.84
CA LYS A 86 -2.48 8.84 10.55
C LYS A 86 -3.14 8.30 9.29
N LEU A 87 -2.36 8.05 8.25
CA LEU A 87 -2.86 7.44 7.01
C LEU A 87 -3.40 6.02 7.28
N THR A 88 -2.68 5.24 8.08
CA THR A 88 -3.10 3.88 8.45
C THR A 88 -4.43 3.90 9.20
N HIS A 89 -4.62 4.80 10.14
CA HIS A 89 -5.90 4.94 10.85
C HIS A 89 -7.05 5.30 9.91
N ALA A 90 -6.83 6.20 8.95
CA ALA A 90 -7.84 6.54 7.96
C ALA A 90 -8.23 5.33 7.10
N ARG A 91 -7.25 4.51 6.71
CA ARG A 91 -7.48 3.30 5.93
C ARG A 91 -8.27 2.25 6.74
N LEU A 92 -7.91 2.03 7.99
CA LEU A 92 -8.60 1.07 8.87
C LEU A 92 -10.00 1.55 9.23
N GLU A 93 -10.22 2.85 9.39
CA GLU A 93 -11.55 3.42 9.58
C GLU A 93 -12.44 3.14 8.37
N TYR A 94 -11.92 3.29 7.16
CA TYR A 94 -12.63 2.96 5.93
C TYR A 94 -12.95 1.45 5.86
N MET A 95 -12.06 0.59 6.32
CA MET A 95 -12.30 -0.85 6.36
C MET A 95 -13.39 -1.24 7.37
N ASN A 96 -13.54 -0.46 8.44
CA ASN A 96 -14.57 -0.66 9.48
C ASN A 96 -14.51 -2.08 10.04
N ASP A 97 -15.61 -2.81 10.01
CA ASP A 97 -15.73 -4.15 10.62
C ASP A 97 -15.22 -5.28 9.71
N ARG A 98 -14.68 -4.96 8.56
CA ARG A 98 -14.18 -5.98 7.63
C ARG A 98 -12.99 -6.74 8.21
N ASN A 99 -12.88 -7.99 7.85
CA ASN A 99 -11.65 -8.74 8.03
C ASN A 99 -10.63 -8.21 7.01
N VAL A 100 -9.47 -7.76 7.47
CA VAL A 100 -8.50 -7.05 6.64
C VAL A 100 -7.21 -7.84 6.53
N GLY A 101 -6.79 -8.11 5.31
CA GLY A 101 -5.50 -8.72 5.01
C GLY A 101 -4.49 -7.71 4.48
N LEU A 102 -3.22 -8.07 4.55
CA LEU A 102 -2.14 -7.38 3.87
C LEU A 102 -0.96 -8.32 3.66
N ASP A 103 -0.17 -8.01 2.63
CA ASP A 103 1.15 -8.59 2.45
C ASP A 103 2.18 -7.58 2.97
N GLY A 104 2.85 -7.92 4.06
CA GLY A 104 3.78 -7.02 4.71
C GLY A 104 5.23 -7.42 4.50
N VAL A 105 6.12 -6.44 4.42
CA VAL A 105 7.55 -6.71 4.47
C VAL A 105 7.93 -7.15 5.89
N ILE A 106 8.90 -8.06 6.01
CA ILE A 106 9.28 -8.67 7.29
C ILE A 106 9.66 -7.62 8.33
N ASP A 107 10.38 -6.58 7.93
CA ASP A 107 10.83 -5.51 8.83
C ASP A 107 9.67 -4.75 9.51
N MET A 108 8.47 -4.83 8.97
CA MET A 108 7.29 -4.16 9.48
C MET A 108 6.37 -5.07 10.31
N SER A 109 6.72 -6.34 10.48
CA SER A 109 5.86 -7.33 11.15
C SER A 109 5.41 -6.90 12.53
N GLU A 110 6.31 -6.34 13.33
CA GLU A 110 6.00 -5.88 14.69
C GLU A 110 5.01 -4.71 14.69
N LYS A 111 5.15 -3.79 13.73
CA LYS A 111 4.22 -2.66 13.58
C LYS A 111 2.83 -3.12 13.19
N TYR A 112 2.74 -4.09 12.29
CA TYR A 112 1.46 -4.67 11.91
C TYR A 112 0.81 -5.43 13.08
N ALA A 113 1.60 -6.17 13.86
CA ALA A 113 1.09 -6.86 15.05
C ALA A 113 0.49 -5.89 16.07
N ARG A 114 1.10 -4.72 16.27
CA ARG A 114 0.55 -3.68 17.17
C ARG A 114 -0.79 -3.11 16.68
N LEU A 115 -1.05 -3.17 15.38
CA LEU A 115 -2.33 -2.76 14.80
C LEU A 115 -3.39 -3.85 14.86
N GLY A 116 -3.06 -5.04 15.37
CA GLY A 116 -3.99 -6.15 15.50
C GLY A 116 -3.87 -7.22 14.41
N TYR A 117 -2.96 -7.08 13.47
CA TYR A 117 -2.74 -8.09 12.44
C TYR A 117 -2.05 -9.32 13.02
N LYS A 118 -2.45 -10.49 12.53
CA LYS A 118 -1.83 -11.76 12.88
C LYS A 118 -1.21 -12.38 11.63
N THR A 119 0.02 -12.86 11.76
CA THR A 119 0.68 -13.56 10.66
C THR A 119 -0.06 -14.84 10.33
N SER A 120 -0.51 -14.96 9.08
CA SER A 120 -1.16 -16.16 8.56
C SER A 120 -0.14 -17.11 7.95
N HIS A 121 0.78 -16.58 7.14
CA HIS A 121 1.83 -17.36 6.50
C HIS A 121 2.96 -16.43 6.05
N ILE A 122 4.06 -17.01 5.64
CA ILE A 122 5.19 -16.29 5.06
C ILE A 122 5.34 -16.73 3.62
N SER A 123 5.31 -15.74 2.70
CA SER A 123 5.51 -15.96 1.28
C SER A 123 6.94 -15.65 0.89
N THR A 124 7.55 -16.50 0.08
CA THR A 124 8.90 -16.28 -0.43
C THR A 124 8.84 -16.12 -1.94
N ARG A 125 9.41 -15.03 -2.43
CA ARG A 125 9.54 -14.78 -3.87
C ARG A 125 10.92 -15.22 -4.33
N TYR A 126 10.94 -16.11 -5.32
CA TYR A 126 12.18 -16.58 -5.93
C TYR A 126 12.40 -15.84 -7.23
N VAL A 127 13.65 -15.39 -7.44
CA VAL A 127 14.07 -14.72 -8.67
C VAL A 127 15.17 -15.56 -9.31
N HIS A 128 15.02 -15.86 -10.59
CA HIS A 128 16.01 -16.59 -11.36
C HIS A 128 16.32 -15.88 -12.68
N THR A 129 17.60 -15.73 -12.99
CA THR A 129 18.03 -15.26 -14.29
C THR A 129 18.57 -16.44 -15.09
N PRO A 130 17.91 -16.85 -16.18
CA PRO A 130 18.38 -17.96 -16.99
C PRO A 130 19.75 -17.62 -17.62
N LYS A 131 20.68 -18.59 -17.57
CA LYS A 131 22.03 -18.37 -18.12
C LYS A 131 22.06 -18.42 -19.64
N GLU A 132 21.37 -19.40 -20.24
CA GLU A 132 21.22 -19.54 -21.69
C GLU A 132 19.92 -20.27 -21.99
N ALA A 133 19.32 -19.95 -23.14
CA ALA A 133 18.20 -20.72 -23.65
C ALA A 133 18.71 -22.08 -24.09
N VAL A 134 18.19 -23.16 -23.50
CA VAL A 134 18.47 -24.51 -23.97
C VAL A 134 17.53 -24.79 -25.15
N ASN A 135 18.11 -24.93 -26.32
CA ASN A 135 17.37 -25.39 -27.49
C ASN A 135 17.03 -26.86 -27.28
N VAL A 136 15.76 -27.14 -27.12
CA VAL A 136 15.23 -28.49 -26.98
C VAL A 136 14.68 -28.95 -28.29
#